data_534596d50f657a4cbb215f3c54bea180
#
_entry.id   534596d50f657a4cbb215f3c54bea180
#
_cell.length_a   1.000
_cell.length_b   1.000
_cell.length_c   1.000
_cell.angle_alpha   90.00
_cell.angle_beta   90.00
_cell.angle_gamma   90.00
#
_symmetry.space_group_name_H-M   'P 1'
#
loop_
_entity.id
_entity.type
_entity.pdbx_description
1 polymer ?
#
loop_
_entity_poly.entity_id
_entity_poly.type
_entity_poly.pdbx_seq_one_letter_code
_entity_poly.pdbx_strand_id
1 'polypeptide(L)'
;MNYDYLNQMIQYIENHLTEKIEYKELAKIVGVSEYSLQRIFLFLTNVSLAEYIRKRRLSKAFEELKTSDIKIIDLAIKYQYDSNISFARAFKNLFGITPSECKTNVKEYTLFPIIKFNNTKTYKTLNYNIQNLDEIVVYCKKTTATTHDDFLYNIRNLYKEITENGLHSKFNENGQYGITIVEDNSYTYLVGCKAKYNNTEKYIIPKGKYAVFNVGSRQQKDINETEINIFSQWIPSTNYDVQQELYIEVYTHNNCHIYIPIKDKQN
;
A
#
# COMPACT_ATOMS: atom_id res chain seq x y z
N MET A 1 -10.61 12.53 8.45
CA MET A 1 -9.97 12.96 7.20
C MET A 1 -11.02 13.55 6.29
N ASN A 2 -10.79 14.75 5.87
CA ASN A 2 -11.54 15.25 4.76
C ASN A 2 -11.04 14.51 3.50
N TYR A 3 -11.86 13.67 2.86
CA TYR A 3 -11.52 12.99 1.61
C TYR A 3 -11.27 13.95 0.44
N ASP A 4 -11.43 15.27 0.66
CA ASP A 4 -11.17 16.28 -0.35
C ASP A 4 -9.74 16.19 -0.90
N TYR A 5 -8.73 15.95 -0.04
CA TYR A 5 -7.34 15.78 -0.48
C TYR A 5 -7.14 14.53 -1.33
N LEU A 6 -7.79 13.41 -0.97
CA LEU A 6 -7.77 12.21 -1.80
C LEU A 6 -8.49 12.43 -3.14
N ASN A 7 -9.60 13.14 -3.13
CA ASN A 7 -10.31 13.49 -4.36
C ASN A 7 -9.51 14.49 -5.21
N GLN A 8 -8.80 15.45 -4.60
CA GLN A 8 -7.86 16.33 -5.30
C GLN A 8 -6.71 15.54 -5.94
N MET A 9 -6.16 14.56 -5.22
CA MET A 9 -5.15 13.65 -5.78
C MET A 9 -5.69 12.85 -6.97
N ILE A 10 -6.91 12.30 -6.87
CA ILE A 10 -7.57 11.62 -8.00
C ILE A 10 -7.71 12.57 -9.20
N GLN A 11 -8.16 13.81 -8.96
CA GLN A 11 -8.29 14.81 -10.03
C GLN A 11 -6.93 15.14 -10.66
N TYR A 12 -5.88 15.25 -9.86
CA TYR A 12 -4.51 15.42 -10.35
C TYR A 12 -4.09 14.26 -11.26
N ILE A 13 -4.31 13.00 -10.82
CA ILE A 13 -4.00 11.81 -11.63
C ILE A 13 -4.75 11.84 -12.96
N GLU A 14 -6.07 12.13 -12.95
CA GLU A 14 -6.89 12.16 -14.16
C GLU A 14 -6.42 13.22 -15.16
N ASN A 15 -5.93 14.36 -14.68
CA ASN A 15 -5.40 15.44 -15.51
C ASN A 15 -4.00 15.15 -16.09
N HIS A 16 -3.25 14.21 -15.49
CA HIS A 16 -1.84 13.93 -15.84
C HIS A 16 -1.62 12.48 -16.33
N LEU A 17 -2.68 11.78 -16.80
CA LEU A 17 -2.55 10.37 -17.23
C LEU A 17 -1.58 10.18 -18.40
N THR A 18 -1.35 11.21 -19.21
CA THR A 18 -0.42 11.20 -20.35
C THR A 18 1.01 11.60 -19.97
N GLU A 19 1.25 11.92 -18.71
CA GLU A 19 2.53 12.39 -18.18
C GLU A 19 3.12 11.38 -17.19
N LYS A 20 4.38 11.57 -16.82
CA LYS A 20 4.98 10.82 -15.70
C LYS A 20 4.40 11.34 -14.39
N ILE A 21 3.71 10.46 -13.65
CA ILE A 21 3.13 10.79 -12.35
C ILE A 21 4.11 10.36 -11.27
N GLU A 22 4.64 11.35 -10.53
CA GLU A 22 5.54 11.10 -9.40
C GLU A 22 4.72 10.94 -8.11
N TYR A 23 4.91 9.83 -7.41
CA TYR A 23 4.17 9.54 -6.16
C TYR A 23 4.44 10.58 -5.07
N LYS A 24 5.63 11.17 -5.07
CA LYS A 24 5.98 12.26 -4.16
C LYS A 24 5.05 13.47 -4.29
N GLU A 25 4.65 13.82 -5.51
CA GLU A 25 3.70 14.93 -5.72
C GLU A 25 2.30 14.55 -5.24
N LEU A 26 1.86 13.32 -5.48
CA LEU A 26 0.58 12.81 -4.96
C LEU A 26 0.57 12.79 -3.42
N ALA A 27 1.66 12.38 -2.80
CA ALA A 27 1.83 12.35 -1.35
C ALA A 27 1.76 13.75 -0.73
N LYS A 28 2.36 14.77 -1.39
CA LYS A 28 2.25 16.17 -0.97
C LYS A 28 0.80 16.69 -1.00
N ILE A 29 0.03 16.35 -2.04
CA ILE A 29 -1.40 16.75 -2.14
C ILE A 29 -2.18 16.22 -0.95
N VAL A 30 -1.92 14.98 -0.54
CA VAL A 30 -2.63 14.35 0.58
C VAL A 30 -2.04 14.72 1.94
N GLY A 31 -0.79 15.22 1.99
CA GLY A 31 -0.10 15.60 3.22
C GLY A 31 0.45 14.41 4.02
N VAL A 32 0.86 13.35 3.33
CA VAL A 32 1.40 12.12 3.93
C VAL A 32 2.69 11.68 3.21
N SER A 33 3.41 10.67 3.74
CA SER A 33 4.52 10.05 3.00
C SER A 33 4.02 9.23 1.80
N GLU A 34 4.90 8.97 0.83
CA GLU A 34 4.57 8.14 -0.33
C GLU A 34 4.11 6.73 0.08
N TYR A 35 4.77 6.16 1.08
CA TYR A 35 4.40 4.88 1.65
C TYR A 35 2.99 4.90 2.26
N SER A 36 2.72 5.88 3.12
CA SER A 36 1.40 6.05 3.73
C SER A 36 0.32 6.23 2.67
N LEU A 37 0.59 7.01 1.62
CA LEU A 37 -0.32 7.22 0.50
C LEU A 37 -0.69 5.88 -0.19
N GLN A 38 0.31 5.09 -0.55
CA GLN A 38 0.09 3.81 -1.23
C GLN A 38 -0.74 2.85 -0.37
N ARG A 39 -0.44 2.78 0.93
CA ARG A 39 -1.23 1.96 1.88
C ARG A 39 -2.66 2.46 2.04
N ILE A 40 -2.86 3.75 2.30
CA ILE A 40 -4.19 4.37 2.42
C ILE A 40 -5.01 4.07 1.16
N PHE A 41 -4.43 4.32 -0.01
CA PHE A 41 -5.12 4.13 -1.28
C PHE A 41 -5.54 2.68 -1.48
N LEU A 42 -4.60 1.74 -1.26
CA LEU A 42 -4.89 0.31 -1.38
C LEU A 42 -6.01 -0.13 -0.42
N PHE A 43 -5.94 0.25 0.85
CA PHE A 43 -6.95 -0.14 1.85
C PHE A 43 -8.34 0.46 1.57
N LEU A 44 -8.39 1.69 1.06
CA LEU A 44 -9.67 2.33 0.74
C LEU A 44 -10.31 1.78 -0.53
N THR A 45 -9.50 1.34 -1.50
CA THR A 45 -9.96 1.00 -2.86
C THR A 45 -9.80 -0.47 -3.23
N ASN A 46 -9.02 -1.26 -2.47
CA ASN A 46 -8.56 -2.62 -2.79
C ASN A 46 -7.80 -2.71 -4.13
N VAL A 47 -7.24 -1.60 -4.60
CA VAL A 47 -6.44 -1.51 -5.84
C VAL A 47 -5.18 -0.72 -5.52
N SER A 48 -4.01 -1.18 -5.97
CA SER A 48 -2.79 -0.39 -5.79
C SER A 48 -2.85 0.91 -6.60
N LEU A 49 -2.14 1.95 -6.13
CA LEU A 49 -2.10 3.24 -6.82
C LEU A 49 -1.53 3.11 -8.24
N ALA A 50 -0.50 2.26 -8.41
CA ALA A 50 0.06 1.93 -9.72
C ALA A 50 -0.97 1.27 -10.66
N GLU A 51 -1.70 0.30 -10.13
CA GLU A 51 -2.74 -0.41 -10.88
C GLU A 51 -3.91 0.53 -11.25
N TYR A 52 -4.31 1.42 -10.34
CA TYR A 52 -5.30 2.45 -10.62
C TYR A 52 -4.89 3.32 -11.80
N ILE A 53 -3.69 3.92 -11.74
CA ILE A 53 -3.17 4.78 -12.82
C ILE A 53 -3.10 4.00 -14.14
N ARG A 54 -2.59 2.78 -14.11
CA ARG A 54 -2.53 1.91 -15.30
C ARG A 54 -3.90 1.64 -15.91
N LYS A 55 -4.90 1.26 -15.10
CA LYS A 55 -6.26 0.99 -15.56
C LYS A 55 -6.94 2.24 -16.10
N ARG A 56 -6.71 3.41 -15.50
CA ARG A 56 -7.24 4.68 -15.98
C ARG A 56 -6.63 5.08 -17.32
N ARG A 57 -5.30 4.94 -17.47
CA ARG A 57 -4.59 5.14 -18.75
C ARG A 57 -5.18 4.29 -19.86
N LEU A 58 -5.38 2.99 -19.60
CA LEU A 58 -5.97 2.07 -20.57
C LEU A 58 -7.43 2.44 -20.92
N SER A 59 -8.21 2.88 -19.93
CA SER A 59 -9.59 3.31 -20.16
C SER A 59 -9.66 4.57 -21.01
N LYS A 60 -8.77 5.54 -20.77
CA LYS A 60 -8.66 6.74 -21.62
C LYS A 60 -8.15 6.41 -23.03
N ALA A 61 -7.19 5.51 -23.15
CA ALA A 61 -6.72 5.01 -24.44
C ALA A 61 -7.83 4.29 -25.22
N PHE A 62 -8.70 3.55 -24.53
CA PHE A 62 -9.87 2.92 -25.14
C PHE A 62 -10.84 3.96 -25.72
N GLU A 63 -11.19 5.00 -24.96
CA GLU A 63 -12.05 6.10 -25.43
C GLU A 63 -11.46 6.75 -26.68
N GLU A 64 -10.16 7.04 -26.67
CA GLU A 64 -9.48 7.70 -27.77
C GLU A 64 -9.38 6.83 -29.03
N LEU A 65 -9.17 5.51 -28.89
CA LEU A 65 -9.20 4.55 -30.00
C LEU A 65 -10.55 4.50 -30.71
N LYS A 66 -11.66 4.80 -29.99
CA LYS A 66 -13.02 4.83 -30.51
C LYS A 66 -13.36 6.12 -31.21
N THR A 67 -12.71 7.22 -30.86
CA THR A 67 -13.08 8.56 -31.28
C THR A 67 -12.08 9.21 -32.22
N SER A 68 -10.91 8.55 -32.46
CA SER A 68 -9.84 9.12 -33.29
C SER A 68 -9.14 8.06 -34.15
N ASP A 69 -8.45 8.53 -35.19
CA ASP A 69 -7.62 7.68 -36.07
C ASP A 69 -6.17 7.52 -35.59
N ILE A 70 -5.89 7.81 -34.31
CA ILE A 70 -4.55 7.72 -33.74
C ILE A 70 -3.94 6.34 -33.95
N LYS A 71 -2.65 6.29 -34.29
CA LYS A 71 -1.92 5.04 -34.40
C LYS A 71 -1.71 4.41 -33.03
N ILE A 72 -1.81 3.08 -32.94
CA ILE A 72 -1.67 2.35 -31.67
C ILE A 72 -0.31 2.59 -31.01
N ILE A 73 0.75 2.75 -31.82
CA ILE A 73 2.10 3.03 -31.30
C ILE A 73 2.16 4.43 -30.65
N ASP A 74 1.55 5.44 -31.26
CA ASP A 74 1.53 6.80 -30.74
C ASP A 74 0.69 6.88 -29.47
N LEU A 75 -0.41 6.12 -29.42
CA LEU A 75 -1.25 6.00 -28.24
C LEU A 75 -0.54 5.32 -27.06
N ALA A 76 0.23 4.26 -27.35
CA ALA A 76 1.04 3.59 -26.32
C ALA A 76 2.04 4.56 -25.67
N ILE A 77 2.77 5.33 -26.49
CA ILE A 77 3.71 6.35 -26.02
C ILE A 77 2.98 7.43 -25.21
N LYS A 78 1.85 7.95 -25.76
CA LYS A 78 1.04 8.96 -25.09
C LYS A 78 0.62 8.56 -23.67
N TYR A 79 0.25 7.30 -23.47
CA TYR A 79 -0.17 6.78 -22.18
C TYR A 79 0.95 6.12 -21.38
N GLN A 80 2.22 6.50 -21.66
CA GLN A 80 3.40 6.15 -20.86
C GLN A 80 3.72 4.64 -20.84
N TYR A 81 3.53 3.96 -21.97
CA TYR A 81 4.01 2.60 -22.17
C TYR A 81 5.33 2.59 -22.95
N ASP A 82 6.29 1.80 -22.48
CA ASP A 82 7.62 1.70 -23.08
C ASP A 82 7.59 1.03 -24.47
N SER A 83 6.55 0.27 -24.77
CA SER A 83 6.41 -0.40 -26.06
C SER A 83 4.95 -0.68 -26.42
N ASN A 84 4.69 -0.75 -27.74
CA ASN A 84 3.41 -1.20 -28.27
C ASN A 84 3.01 -2.60 -27.79
N ILE A 85 3.99 -3.49 -27.59
CA ILE A 85 3.76 -4.87 -27.13
C ILE A 85 3.25 -4.87 -25.69
N SER A 86 3.90 -4.12 -24.78
CA SER A 86 3.48 -4.00 -23.39
C SER A 86 2.09 -3.37 -23.26
N PHE A 87 1.83 -2.32 -24.06
CA PHE A 87 0.51 -1.69 -24.16
C PHE A 87 -0.56 -2.66 -24.62
N ALA A 88 -0.35 -3.34 -25.76
CA ALA A 88 -1.33 -4.26 -26.35
C ALA A 88 -1.65 -5.44 -25.40
N ARG A 89 -0.65 -5.95 -24.70
CA ARG A 89 -0.83 -7.00 -23.67
C ARG A 89 -1.65 -6.50 -22.49
N ALA A 90 -1.32 -5.33 -21.94
CA ALA A 90 -2.05 -4.75 -20.83
C ALA A 90 -3.50 -4.40 -21.20
N PHE A 91 -3.71 -3.88 -22.41
CA PHE A 91 -5.03 -3.55 -22.96
C PHE A 91 -5.89 -4.82 -23.11
N LYS A 92 -5.33 -5.88 -23.72
CA LYS A 92 -6.03 -7.16 -23.86
C LYS A 92 -6.36 -7.81 -22.51
N ASN A 93 -5.45 -7.71 -21.52
CA ASN A 93 -5.70 -8.23 -20.18
C ASN A 93 -6.86 -7.49 -19.48
N LEU A 94 -7.03 -6.19 -19.73
CA LEU A 94 -8.10 -5.41 -19.09
C LEU A 94 -9.45 -5.55 -19.81
N PHE A 95 -9.46 -5.54 -21.15
CA PHE A 95 -10.70 -5.49 -21.94
C PHE A 95 -11.04 -6.79 -22.67
N GLY A 96 -10.14 -7.79 -22.65
CA GLY A 96 -10.33 -9.05 -23.36
C GLY A 96 -10.10 -9.00 -24.88
N ILE A 97 -9.87 -7.81 -25.46
CA ILE A 97 -9.62 -7.55 -26.87
C ILE A 97 -8.33 -6.78 -27.09
N THR A 98 -7.75 -6.86 -28.27
CA THR A 98 -6.59 -6.08 -28.64
C THR A 98 -6.95 -4.63 -28.98
N PRO A 99 -6.00 -3.67 -28.96
CA PRO A 99 -6.23 -2.30 -29.39
C PRO A 99 -6.71 -2.21 -30.86
N SER A 100 -6.23 -3.11 -31.74
CA SER A 100 -6.67 -3.14 -33.13
C SER A 100 -8.13 -3.58 -33.27
N GLU A 101 -8.53 -4.62 -32.55
CA GLU A 101 -9.93 -5.08 -32.51
C GLU A 101 -10.85 -4.00 -31.91
N CYS A 102 -10.37 -3.21 -30.94
CA CYS A 102 -11.13 -2.13 -30.35
C CYS A 102 -11.59 -1.09 -31.37
N LYS A 103 -10.76 -0.74 -32.34
CA LYS A 103 -11.11 0.25 -33.40
C LYS A 103 -12.34 -0.15 -34.22
N THR A 104 -12.50 -1.41 -34.50
CA THR A 104 -13.56 -1.95 -35.38
C THR A 104 -14.76 -2.54 -34.62
N ASN A 105 -14.57 -2.85 -33.35
CA ASN A 105 -15.58 -3.51 -32.53
C ASN A 105 -16.69 -2.52 -32.13
N VAL A 106 -17.96 -2.88 -32.35
CA VAL A 106 -19.13 -2.05 -31.97
C VAL A 106 -19.70 -2.41 -30.58
N LYS A 107 -19.13 -3.44 -29.93
CA LYS A 107 -19.59 -3.85 -28.59
C LYS A 107 -19.24 -2.79 -27.54
N GLU A 108 -20.14 -2.59 -26.58
CA GLU A 108 -19.87 -1.77 -25.40
C GLU A 108 -18.96 -2.51 -24.43
N TYR A 109 -18.05 -1.76 -23.80
CA TYR A 109 -17.11 -2.25 -22.80
C TYR A 109 -17.17 -1.40 -21.55
N THR A 110 -17.08 -2.05 -20.40
CA THR A 110 -17.01 -1.36 -19.12
C THR A 110 -15.59 -0.82 -18.90
N LEU A 111 -15.47 0.49 -18.85
CA LEU A 111 -14.22 1.17 -18.54
C LEU A 111 -13.98 1.15 -17.03
N PHE A 112 -12.71 1.17 -16.63
CA PHE A 112 -12.38 1.29 -15.21
C PHE A 112 -12.79 2.68 -14.70
N PRO A 113 -13.67 2.77 -13.67
CA PRO A 113 -14.24 4.04 -13.25
C PRO A 113 -13.24 4.94 -12.53
N ILE A 114 -13.52 6.26 -12.54
CA ILE A 114 -12.83 7.19 -11.64
C ILE A 114 -13.29 6.91 -10.20
N ILE A 115 -12.34 6.68 -9.32
CA ILE A 115 -12.64 6.49 -7.91
C ILE A 115 -13.04 7.84 -7.29
N LYS A 116 -14.11 7.83 -6.48
CA LYS A 116 -14.54 8.96 -5.67
C LYS A 116 -14.62 8.55 -4.21
N PHE A 117 -13.99 9.32 -3.36
CA PHE A 117 -14.03 9.13 -1.92
C PHE A 117 -15.17 9.97 -1.31
N ASN A 118 -16.07 9.33 -0.58
CA ASN A 118 -17.22 9.99 0.06
C ASN A 118 -17.09 9.94 1.59
N ASN A 119 -17.40 11.03 2.26
CA ASN A 119 -17.30 11.19 3.72
C ASN A 119 -18.39 10.42 4.52
N THR A 120 -18.70 9.17 4.15
CA THR A 120 -19.80 8.41 4.76
C THR A 120 -19.38 7.46 5.89
N LYS A 121 -18.08 7.30 6.17
CA LYS A 121 -17.63 6.42 7.24
C LYS A 121 -17.43 7.21 8.55
N THR A 122 -18.22 6.90 9.56
CA THR A 122 -17.90 7.18 10.97
C THR A 122 -16.74 6.29 11.38
N TYR A 123 -15.63 6.90 11.75
CA TYR A 123 -14.42 6.18 12.15
C TYR A 123 -14.44 5.92 13.64
N LYS A 124 -13.97 4.75 14.06
CA LYS A 124 -13.77 4.46 15.49
C LYS A 124 -12.67 5.36 16.05
N THR A 125 -12.88 5.84 17.25
CA THR A 125 -11.84 6.55 18.00
C THR A 125 -10.64 5.62 18.20
N LEU A 126 -9.45 6.06 17.80
CA LEU A 126 -8.22 5.30 17.99
C LEU A 126 -7.84 5.34 19.49
N ASN A 127 -7.62 4.16 20.06
CA ASN A 127 -7.05 4.03 21.40
C ASN A 127 -5.54 3.88 21.25
N TYR A 128 -4.80 4.92 21.62
CA TYR A 128 -3.34 4.95 21.50
C TYR A 128 -2.67 5.64 22.69
N ASN A 129 -1.39 5.36 22.86
CA ASN A 129 -0.51 6.07 23.77
C ASN A 129 0.85 6.35 23.11
N ILE A 130 1.60 7.28 23.67
CA ILE A 130 2.96 7.57 23.25
C ILE A 130 3.93 6.95 24.24
N GLN A 131 4.89 6.18 23.71
CA GLN A 131 5.89 5.49 24.53
C GLN A 131 7.30 5.72 23.99
N ASN A 132 8.27 5.82 24.89
CA ASN A 132 9.68 5.69 24.54
C ASN A 132 10.07 4.22 24.74
N LEU A 133 10.57 3.60 23.68
CA LEU A 133 11.01 2.21 23.69
C LEU A 133 12.53 2.13 23.65
N ASP A 134 13.09 1.21 24.40
CA ASP A 134 14.48 0.74 24.22
C ASP A 134 14.57 -0.15 22.98
N GLU A 135 15.79 -0.47 22.57
CA GLU A 135 16.02 -1.43 21.49
C GLU A 135 15.40 -2.78 21.80
N ILE A 136 14.67 -3.33 20.81
CA ILE A 136 14.07 -4.67 20.91
C ILE A 136 14.73 -5.58 19.90
N VAL A 137 15.36 -6.66 20.39
CA VAL A 137 15.93 -7.70 19.53
C VAL A 137 14.84 -8.69 19.17
N VAL A 138 14.66 -8.92 17.86
CA VAL A 138 13.74 -9.90 17.29
C VAL A 138 14.51 -10.86 16.39
N TYR A 139 14.20 -12.13 16.44
CA TYR A 139 14.72 -13.15 15.54
C TYR A 139 13.63 -13.55 14.57
N CYS A 140 13.85 -13.32 13.27
CA CYS A 140 12.81 -13.33 12.26
C CYS A 140 13.22 -14.06 10.98
N LYS A 141 12.21 -14.39 10.19
CA LYS A 141 12.30 -14.69 8.75
C LYS A 141 11.88 -13.44 8.01
N LYS A 142 12.42 -13.23 6.80
CA LYS A 142 12.12 -12.04 6.00
C LYS A 142 11.81 -12.37 4.55
N THR A 143 11.12 -11.46 3.90
CA THR A 143 10.94 -11.42 2.45
C THR A 143 11.02 -9.99 1.96
N THR A 144 11.39 -9.80 0.69
CA THR A 144 11.53 -8.49 0.05
C THR A 144 10.81 -8.46 -1.28
N ALA A 145 10.38 -7.27 -1.71
CA ALA A 145 9.81 -7.03 -3.03
C ALA A 145 10.05 -5.59 -3.47
N THR A 146 10.00 -5.34 -4.77
CA THR A 146 10.12 -4.00 -5.37
C THR A 146 8.77 -3.44 -5.80
N THR A 147 7.74 -4.26 -5.86
CA THR A 147 6.35 -3.84 -6.12
C THR A 147 5.45 -4.24 -4.96
N HIS A 148 4.36 -3.51 -4.77
CA HIS A 148 3.40 -3.82 -3.71
C HIS A 148 2.68 -5.15 -3.94
N ASP A 149 2.38 -5.49 -5.20
CA ASP A 149 1.69 -6.74 -5.54
C ASP A 149 2.57 -7.96 -5.25
N ASP A 150 3.86 -7.90 -5.62
CA ASP A 150 4.85 -8.92 -5.26
C ASP A 150 5.04 -9.00 -3.74
N PHE A 151 4.99 -7.86 -3.04
CA PHE A 151 5.13 -7.82 -1.59
C PHE A 151 4.04 -8.63 -0.90
N LEU A 152 2.77 -8.43 -1.26
CA LEU A 152 1.66 -9.19 -0.68
C LEU A 152 1.75 -10.69 -1.03
N TYR A 153 2.15 -11.03 -2.25
CA TYR A 153 2.37 -12.40 -2.66
C TYR A 153 3.49 -13.06 -1.85
N ASN A 154 4.61 -12.38 -1.69
CA ASN A 154 5.78 -12.87 -0.96
C ASN A 154 5.50 -13.04 0.54
N ILE A 155 4.70 -12.16 1.15
CA ILE A 155 4.24 -12.33 2.55
C ILE A 155 3.45 -13.63 2.70
N ARG A 156 2.51 -13.93 1.78
CA ARG A 156 1.73 -15.18 1.84
C ARG A 156 2.63 -16.41 1.76
N ASN A 157 3.63 -16.39 0.87
CA ASN A 157 4.59 -17.48 0.73
C ASN A 157 5.46 -17.63 1.99
N LEU A 158 5.88 -16.52 2.60
CA LEU A 158 6.62 -16.53 3.86
C LEU A 158 5.81 -17.16 4.99
N TYR A 159 4.54 -16.80 5.13
CA TYR A 159 3.66 -17.41 6.12
C TYR A 159 3.43 -18.91 5.88
N LYS A 160 3.34 -19.34 4.61
CA LYS A 160 3.29 -20.75 4.25
C LYS A 160 4.56 -21.47 4.71
N GLU A 161 5.74 -20.94 4.36
CA GLU A 161 7.04 -21.49 4.76
C GLU A 161 7.16 -21.65 6.28
N ILE A 162 6.91 -20.58 7.06
CA ILE A 162 7.06 -20.63 8.52
C ILE A 162 6.04 -21.55 9.19
N THR A 163 4.87 -21.76 8.56
CA THR A 163 3.86 -22.71 9.04
C THR A 163 4.30 -24.14 8.81
N GLU A 164 4.77 -24.46 7.61
CA GLU A 164 5.28 -25.79 7.25
C GLU A 164 6.49 -26.19 8.11
N ASN A 165 7.35 -25.23 8.48
CA ASN A 165 8.51 -25.44 9.34
C ASN A 165 8.20 -25.38 10.85
N GLY A 166 6.94 -25.20 11.25
CA GLY A 166 6.51 -25.10 12.65
C GLY A 166 7.00 -23.84 13.40
N LEU A 167 7.57 -22.85 12.70
CA LEU A 167 8.01 -21.59 13.29
C LEU A 167 6.84 -20.68 13.65
N HIS A 168 5.74 -20.72 12.89
CA HIS A 168 4.58 -19.88 13.14
C HIS A 168 3.98 -20.10 14.55
N SER A 169 3.82 -21.35 14.99
CA SER A 169 3.37 -21.66 16.36
C SER A 169 4.32 -21.09 17.40
N LYS A 170 5.64 -21.31 17.23
CA LYS A 170 6.68 -20.82 18.13
C LYS A 170 6.72 -19.30 18.24
N PHE A 171 6.52 -18.59 17.11
CA PHE A 171 6.44 -17.13 17.13
C PHE A 171 5.19 -16.65 17.87
N ASN A 172 4.05 -17.28 17.64
CA ASN A 172 2.80 -16.95 18.34
C ASN A 172 2.89 -17.16 19.85
N GLU A 173 3.51 -18.25 20.32
CA GLU A 173 3.70 -18.56 21.73
C GLU A 173 4.63 -17.55 22.43
N ASN A 174 5.60 -16.98 21.72
CA ASN A 174 6.61 -16.05 22.26
C ASN A 174 6.34 -14.58 21.91
N GLY A 175 5.11 -14.23 21.53
CA GLY A 175 4.74 -12.87 21.14
C GLY A 175 5.31 -12.53 19.76
N GLN A 176 4.48 -12.74 18.73
CA GLN A 176 4.87 -12.53 17.34
C GLN A 176 4.97 -11.03 17.01
N TYR A 177 6.00 -10.71 16.25
CA TYR A 177 6.20 -9.41 15.59
C TYR A 177 6.02 -9.57 14.08
N GLY A 178 5.24 -8.68 13.47
CA GLY A 178 5.23 -8.42 12.03
C GLY A 178 5.86 -7.05 11.81
N ILE A 179 6.89 -6.95 10.98
CA ILE A 179 7.64 -5.71 10.78
C ILE A 179 7.70 -5.42 9.30
N THR A 180 7.13 -4.30 8.88
CA THR A 180 7.24 -3.78 7.51
C THR A 180 8.22 -2.64 7.48
N ILE A 181 9.18 -2.70 6.56
CA ILE A 181 10.17 -1.65 6.30
C ILE A 181 10.04 -1.26 4.84
N VAL A 182 10.04 0.04 4.56
CA VAL A 182 10.04 0.58 3.20
C VAL A 182 11.24 1.48 3.01
N GLU A 183 12.08 1.15 2.05
CA GLU A 183 13.30 1.88 1.70
C GLU A 183 13.34 2.02 0.17
N ASP A 184 13.55 3.22 -0.35
CA ASP A 184 13.88 3.54 -1.76
C ASP A 184 13.24 2.66 -2.87
N ASN A 185 12.00 2.34 -2.86
CA ASN A 185 11.29 1.42 -3.78
C ASN A 185 11.42 -0.07 -3.44
N SER A 186 11.84 -0.42 -2.23
CA SER A 186 11.80 -1.80 -1.75
C SER A 186 10.91 -1.94 -0.52
N TYR A 187 10.22 -3.06 -0.45
CA TYR A 187 9.39 -3.46 0.68
C TYR A 187 10.02 -4.67 1.33
N THR A 188 10.32 -4.60 2.62
CA THR A 188 10.78 -5.75 3.41
C THR A 188 9.74 -6.06 4.48
N TYR A 189 9.35 -7.33 4.58
CA TYR A 189 8.52 -7.83 5.66
C TYR A 189 9.29 -8.87 6.47
N LEU A 190 9.29 -8.68 7.79
CA LEU A 190 9.89 -9.63 8.73
C LEU A 190 8.79 -10.15 9.66
N VAL A 191 8.83 -11.45 9.93
CA VAL A 191 7.99 -12.09 10.95
C VAL A 191 8.85 -12.88 11.91
N GLY A 192 8.66 -12.69 13.20
CA GLY A 192 9.50 -13.34 14.20
C GLY A 192 9.05 -13.09 15.64
N CYS A 193 9.93 -13.40 16.59
CA CYS A 193 9.71 -13.17 18.01
C CYS A 193 11.03 -12.89 18.74
N LYS A 194 10.98 -12.64 20.05
CA LYS A 194 12.20 -12.40 20.88
C LYS A 194 13.06 -13.64 21.10
N ALA A 195 12.49 -14.84 20.96
CA ALA A 195 13.23 -16.09 21.12
C ALA A 195 13.98 -16.45 19.83
N LYS A 196 15.25 -16.90 19.97
CA LYS A 196 16.06 -17.32 18.83
C LYS A 196 15.73 -18.77 18.42
N TYR A 197 15.52 -18.99 17.14
CA TYR A 197 15.34 -20.31 16.52
C TYR A 197 16.32 -20.52 15.37
N ASN A 198 16.52 -21.77 15.01
CA ASN A 198 17.33 -22.10 13.83
C ASN A 198 16.73 -21.46 12.57
N ASN A 199 17.60 -21.03 11.67
CA ASN A 199 17.22 -20.37 10.41
C ASN A 199 16.43 -19.05 10.59
N THR A 200 16.64 -18.34 11.70
CA THR A 200 16.15 -16.97 11.91
C THR A 200 17.31 -15.99 11.92
N GLU A 201 17.06 -14.78 11.41
CA GLU A 201 18.01 -13.67 11.38
C GLU A 201 17.69 -12.69 12.52
N LYS A 202 18.71 -12.05 13.08
CA LYS A 202 18.55 -11.02 14.09
C LYS A 202 18.14 -9.69 13.42
N TYR A 203 17.06 -9.07 13.89
CA TYR A 203 16.68 -7.71 13.59
C TYR A 203 16.57 -6.89 14.89
N ILE A 204 16.94 -5.62 14.85
CA ILE A 204 16.86 -4.72 16.00
C ILE A 204 15.82 -3.63 15.67
N ILE A 205 14.71 -3.65 16.40
CA ILE A 205 13.76 -2.56 16.39
C ILE A 205 14.44 -1.37 17.10
N PRO A 206 14.59 -0.22 16.46
CA PRO A 206 15.36 0.88 17.00
C PRO A 206 14.72 1.47 18.25
N LYS A 207 15.54 1.91 19.19
CA LYS A 207 15.14 2.76 20.32
C LYS A 207 14.53 4.05 19.80
N GLY A 208 13.43 4.52 20.40
CA GLY A 208 12.81 5.77 20.00
C GLY A 208 11.44 6.04 20.61
N LYS A 209 10.83 7.10 20.16
CA LYS A 209 9.46 7.49 20.51
C LYS A 209 8.49 6.81 19.54
N TYR A 210 7.49 6.13 20.06
CA TYR A 210 6.49 5.40 19.28
C TYR A 210 5.07 5.79 19.67
N ALA A 211 4.20 5.93 18.68
CA ALA A 211 2.76 5.89 18.88
C ALA A 211 2.33 4.43 18.85
N VAL A 212 1.68 3.97 19.90
CA VAL A 212 1.25 2.59 20.10
C VAL A 212 -0.27 2.54 20.11
N PHE A 213 -0.84 1.89 19.09
CA PHE A 213 -2.29 1.77 18.91
C PHE A 213 -2.76 0.39 19.33
N ASN A 214 -3.80 0.36 20.15
CA ASN A 214 -4.45 -0.87 20.56
C ASN A 214 -5.56 -1.23 19.56
N VAL A 215 -5.40 -2.35 18.86
CA VAL A 215 -6.41 -2.85 17.92
C VAL A 215 -7.60 -3.49 18.62
N GLY A 216 -7.37 -4.13 19.78
CA GLY A 216 -8.40 -4.87 20.54
C GLY A 216 -8.74 -6.26 19.97
N SER A 217 -8.03 -6.71 18.94
CA SER A 217 -8.29 -7.96 18.23
C SER A 217 -7.03 -8.41 17.48
N ARG A 218 -7.01 -9.70 17.05
CA ARG A 218 -6.02 -10.25 16.09
C ARG A 218 -6.60 -10.45 14.69
N GLN A 219 -7.85 -10.09 14.48
CA GLN A 219 -8.46 -10.25 13.16
C GLN A 219 -7.89 -9.26 12.16
N GLN A 220 -7.50 -9.74 10.99
CA GLN A 220 -6.89 -8.91 9.96
C GLN A 220 -7.78 -7.72 9.55
N LYS A 221 -9.10 -7.90 9.59
CA LYS A 221 -10.05 -6.82 9.32
C LYS A 221 -9.90 -5.65 10.30
N ASP A 222 -9.77 -5.94 11.61
CA ASP A 222 -9.66 -4.91 12.65
C ASP A 222 -8.29 -4.23 12.60
N ILE A 223 -7.24 -4.99 12.29
CA ILE A 223 -5.88 -4.46 12.06
C ILE A 223 -5.92 -3.48 10.88
N ASN A 224 -6.46 -3.90 9.73
CA ASN A 224 -6.57 -3.07 8.54
C ASN A 224 -7.41 -1.80 8.79
N GLU A 225 -8.54 -1.90 9.52
CA GLU A 225 -9.37 -0.75 9.88
C GLU A 225 -8.60 0.22 10.76
N THR A 226 -7.84 -0.28 11.73
CA THR A 226 -7.00 0.54 12.61
C THR A 226 -5.90 1.24 11.81
N GLU A 227 -5.22 0.54 10.90
CA GLU A 227 -4.23 1.11 10.01
C GLU A 227 -4.80 2.25 9.15
N ILE A 228 -5.96 2.01 8.51
CA ILE A 228 -6.64 3.05 7.73
C ILE A 228 -6.84 4.30 8.59
N ASN A 229 -7.33 4.15 9.81
CA ASN A 229 -7.59 5.27 10.72
C ASN A 229 -6.31 5.98 11.15
N ILE A 230 -5.22 5.24 11.41
CA ILE A 230 -3.92 5.81 11.73
C ILE A 230 -3.42 6.71 10.58
N PHE A 231 -3.33 6.13 9.38
CA PHE A 231 -2.73 6.83 8.23
C PHE A 231 -3.65 7.92 7.66
N SER A 232 -4.98 7.69 7.65
CA SER A 232 -5.92 8.61 7.03
C SER A 232 -6.41 9.72 7.96
N GLN A 233 -6.30 9.56 9.28
CA GLN A 233 -6.84 10.53 10.22
C GLN A 233 -5.82 10.96 11.26
N TRP A 234 -5.22 10.00 11.98
CA TRP A 234 -4.37 10.33 13.10
C TRP A 234 -3.08 11.03 12.65
N ILE A 235 -2.35 10.49 11.68
CA ILE A 235 -1.12 11.11 11.18
C ILE A 235 -1.36 12.53 10.64
N PRO A 236 -2.37 12.80 9.80
CA PRO A 236 -2.63 14.16 9.32
C PRO A 236 -3.09 15.13 10.42
N SER A 237 -3.71 14.65 11.49
CA SER A 237 -4.26 15.51 12.57
C SER A 237 -3.38 15.64 13.79
N THR A 238 -2.30 14.87 13.88
CA THR A 238 -1.38 14.88 15.02
C THR A 238 -0.24 15.86 14.84
N ASN A 239 0.39 16.27 15.97
CA ASN A 239 1.63 17.06 15.97
C ASN A 239 2.89 16.21 15.81
N TYR A 240 2.74 14.96 15.35
CA TYR A 240 3.84 14.05 15.10
C TYR A 240 4.03 13.78 13.62
N ASP A 241 5.30 13.67 13.20
CA ASP A 241 5.68 13.09 11.91
C ASP A 241 6.13 11.65 12.11
N VAL A 242 5.91 10.79 11.12
CA VAL A 242 6.50 9.44 11.09
C VAL A 242 8.01 9.58 10.89
N GLN A 243 8.79 9.02 11.81
CA GLN A 243 10.25 9.20 11.82
C GLN A 243 10.95 8.30 10.79
N GLN A 244 10.40 7.11 10.55
CA GLN A 244 10.93 6.13 9.63
C GLN A 244 9.75 5.44 8.92
N GLU A 245 9.98 4.91 7.73
CA GLU A 245 8.98 4.10 7.04
C GLU A 245 8.95 2.67 7.60
N LEU A 246 8.86 2.60 8.91
CA LEU A 246 8.82 1.40 9.73
C LEU A 246 7.42 1.27 10.34
N TYR A 247 6.84 0.10 10.20
CA TYR A 247 5.53 -0.26 10.74
C TYR A 247 5.65 -1.60 11.45
N ILE A 248 5.21 -1.66 12.70
CA ILE A 248 5.38 -2.86 13.52
C ILE A 248 4.04 -3.30 14.09
N GLU A 249 3.69 -4.54 13.86
CA GLU A 249 2.59 -5.26 14.49
C GLU A 249 3.14 -6.13 15.61
N VAL A 250 2.63 -5.97 16.81
CA VAL A 250 3.00 -6.81 17.96
C VAL A 250 1.78 -7.61 18.39
N TYR A 251 1.85 -8.91 18.18
CA TYR A 251 0.75 -9.82 18.47
C TYR A 251 0.91 -10.40 19.87
N THR A 252 -0.10 -10.24 20.71
CA THR A 252 -0.25 -10.90 22.01
C THR A 252 -1.30 -12.01 21.88
N HIS A 253 -1.63 -12.70 22.98
CA HIS A 253 -2.55 -13.84 22.94
C HIS A 253 -3.88 -13.55 22.21
N ASN A 254 -4.55 -12.43 22.52
CA ASN A 254 -5.86 -12.06 21.99
C ASN A 254 -5.89 -10.70 21.30
N ASN A 255 -4.75 -10.05 21.10
CA ASN A 255 -4.70 -8.68 20.63
C ASN A 255 -3.53 -8.43 19.68
N CYS A 256 -3.64 -7.38 18.91
CA CYS A 256 -2.56 -6.79 18.14
C CYS A 256 -2.36 -5.33 18.57
N HIS A 257 -1.12 -4.90 18.68
CA HIS A 257 -0.75 -3.50 18.84
C HIS A 257 0.06 -3.05 17.65
N ILE A 258 -0.22 -1.86 17.15
CA ILE A 258 0.51 -1.26 16.04
C ILE A 258 1.44 -0.18 16.61
N TYR A 259 2.73 -0.29 16.28
CA TYR A 259 3.76 0.65 16.70
C TYR A 259 4.25 1.43 15.50
N ILE A 260 4.19 2.76 15.58
CA ILE A 260 4.66 3.68 14.56
C ILE A 260 5.73 4.58 15.18
N PRO A 261 6.98 4.57 14.68
CA PRO A 261 8.01 5.48 15.15
C PRO A 261 7.68 6.91 14.74
N ILE A 262 7.75 7.83 15.70
CA ILE A 262 7.34 9.22 15.52
C ILE A 262 8.40 10.19 16.02
N LYS A 263 8.34 11.42 15.50
CA LYS A 263 9.05 12.60 16.03
C LYS A 263 8.06 13.76 16.16
N ASP A 264 8.40 14.71 17.00
CA ASP A 264 7.63 15.95 17.08
C ASP A 264 7.77 16.71 15.76
N LYS A 265 6.67 17.26 15.22
CA LYS A 265 6.73 18.15 14.06
C LYS A 265 7.60 19.36 14.39
N GLN A 266 8.55 19.66 13.53
CA GLN A 266 9.27 20.92 13.61
C GLN A 266 8.32 22.03 13.17
N ASN A 267 8.07 22.99 14.07
CA ASN A 267 7.31 24.22 13.77
C ASN A 267 8.00 25.07 12.73
#